data_2d7e219c6ef72159cf48e645221e1737
#
_entry.id   2d7e219c6ef72159cf48e645221e1737
#
_cell.length_a   1.000
_cell.length_b   1.000
_cell.length_c   1.000
_cell.angle_alpha   90.00
_cell.angle_beta   90.00
_cell.angle_gamma   90.00
#
_symmetry.space_group_name_H-M   'P 1'
#
loop_
_entity.id
_entity.type
_entity.pdbx_description
1 polymer ?
#
loop_
_entity_poly.entity_id
_entity_poly.type
_entity_poly.pdbx_seq_one_letter_code
_entity_poly.pdbx_strand_id
1 'polypeptide(L)'
;KVVCIIGRYVDQHSLEVVSMGSYPSSGLKKGVVVNIDATTDAIQKSLDQAQASFEGKIKNVYVGIAGNHIRSLNSHGIVGIKDKEVEASDIDRVIEAAQAVAIPSDQRVLHVLPQEYVIDNQDSIREPLGMSGVRLESHVHLVTCANNAIQNIEKCVKRCGIGVDGFVLEQLASSYSVLSEDEKELGVCLVDIGGGTTDIAVFNSGSISFTGVIPIAG
;
A
#
# COMPACT_ATOMS: atom_id res chain seq x y z
N LYS A 1 -7.20 4.31 17.07
CA LYS A 1 -5.97 4.04 17.85
C LYS A 1 -4.76 4.05 16.92
N VAL A 2 -3.57 4.35 17.47
CA VAL A 2 -2.27 4.16 16.82
C VAL A 2 -1.71 2.84 17.30
N VAL A 3 -1.18 2.03 16.39
CA VAL A 3 -0.60 0.72 16.70
C VAL A 3 0.81 0.66 16.11
N CYS A 4 1.77 0.23 16.90
CA CYS A 4 3.12 -0.10 16.47
C CYS A 4 3.30 -1.62 16.60
N ILE A 5 3.70 -2.27 15.51
CA ILE A 5 3.96 -3.72 15.47
C ILE A 5 5.43 -3.92 15.10
N ILE A 6 6.14 -4.74 15.85
CA ILE A 6 7.50 -5.17 15.53
C ILE A 6 7.43 -6.63 15.09
N GLY A 7 7.80 -6.87 13.85
CA GLY A 7 7.90 -8.20 13.26
C GLY A 7 9.34 -8.61 13.04
N ARG A 8 9.59 -9.92 13.04
CA ARG A 8 10.86 -10.54 12.71
C ARG A 8 10.63 -11.67 11.72
N TYR A 9 11.41 -11.73 10.67
CA TYR A 9 11.42 -12.89 9.78
C TYR A 9 12.07 -14.07 10.50
N VAL A 10 11.33 -15.17 10.62
CA VAL A 10 11.83 -16.43 11.15
C VAL A 10 12.50 -17.23 10.04
N ASP A 11 11.91 -17.17 8.85
CA ASP A 11 12.43 -17.71 7.60
C ASP A 11 11.99 -16.84 6.42
N GLN A 12 12.20 -17.29 5.16
CA GLN A 12 11.86 -16.50 3.95
C GLN A 12 10.35 -16.25 3.78
N HIS A 13 9.49 -17.05 4.46
CA HIS A 13 8.03 -17.01 4.27
C HIS A 13 7.25 -16.75 5.55
N SER A 14 7.91 -16.76 6.71
CA SER A 14 7.25 -16.66 8.01
C SER A 14 7.67 -15.41 8.76
N LEU A 15 6.69 -14.61 9.17
CA LEU A 15 6.86 -13.42 10.00
C LEU A 15 6.28 -13.67 11.39
N GLU A 16 7.08 -13.47 12.42
CA GLU A 16 6.66 -13.52 13.81
C GLU A 16 6.45 -12.10 14.35
N VAL A 17 5.31 -11.87 15.02
CA VAL A 17 5.12 -10.62 15.77
C VAL A 17 5.86 -10.73 17.10
N VAL A 18 6.92 -9.94 17.25
CA VAL A 18 7.80 -9.93 18.43
C VAL A 18 7.26 -9.04 19.51
N SER A 19 6.69 -7.89 19.14
CA SER A 19 6.14 -6.93 20.09
C SER A 19 5.08 -6.04 19.44
N MET A 20 4.18 -5.52 20.26
CA MET A 20 3.13 -4.60 19.82
C MET A 20 2.86 -3.55 20.90
N GLY A 21 2.68 -2.31 20.46
CA GLY A 21 2.19 -1.20 21.28
C GLY A 21 0.93 -0.59 20.67
N SER A 22 -0.02 -0.17 21.50
CA SER A 22 -1.28 0.43 21.02
C SER A 22 -1.68 1.59 21.93
N TYR A 23 -1.98 2.75 21.34
CA TYR A 23 -2.41 3.92 22.10
C TYR A 23 -3.62 4.61 21.43
N PRO A 24 -4.57 5.17 22.20
CA PRO A 24 -5.68 5.93 21.63
C PRO A 24 -5.21 7.05 20.74
N SER A 25 -5.83 7.21 19.55
CA SER A 25 -5.53 8.28 18.62
C SER A 25 -6.37 9.50 18.95
N SER A 26 -5.72 10.61 19.31
CA SER A 26 -6.38 11.89 19.62
C SER A 26 -6.13 12.98 18.57
N GLY A 27 -5.12 12.83 17.72
CA GLY A 27 -4.69 13.82 16.73
C GLY A 27 -5.12 13.50 15.29
N LEU A 28 -5.83 12.41 15.06
CA LEU A 28 -6.31 11.97 13.75
C LEU A 28 -7.83 12.09 13.65
N LYS A 29 -8.32 12.49 12.49
CA LYS A 29 -9.75 12.50 12.16
C LYS A 29 -9.93 11.93 10.76
N LYS A 30 -10.68 10.82 10.64
CA LYS A 30 -10.93 10.13 9.36
C LYS A 30 -9.66 9.84 8.57
N GLY A 31 -8.62 9.33 9.26
CA GLY A 31 -7.32 9.01 8.67
C GLY A 31 -6.39 10.21 8.39
N VAL A 32 -6.82 11.45 8.70
CA VAL A 32 -6.03 12.67 8.45
C VAL A 32 -5.52 13.26 9.75
N VAL A 33 -4.26 13.68 9.78
CA VAL A 33 -3.68 14.40 10.92
C VAL A 33 -4.30 15.79 11.03
N VAL A 34 -5.01 16.05 12.12
CA VAL A 34 -5.61 17.34 12.44
C VAL A 34 -4.89 18.07 13.59
N ASN A 35 -4.05 17.34 14.33
CA ASN A 35 -3.21 17.91 15.38
C ASN A 35 -1.88 17.14 15.41
N ILE A 36 -0.80 17.82 15.03
CA ILE A 36 0.55 17.24 14.92
C ILE A 36 1.04 16.77 16.30
N ASP A 37 0.90 17.60 17.33
CA ASP A 37 1.46 17.30 18.65
C ASP A 37 0.73 16.12 19.32
N ALA A 38 -0.59 16.08 19.24
CA ALA A 38 -1.40 14.99 19.76
C ALA A 38 -1.13 13.67 18.99
N THR A 39 -0.93 13.74 17.68
CA THR A 39 -0.58 12.56 16.86
C THR A 39 0.82 12.07 17.20
N THR A 40 1.79 12.98 17.34
CA THR A 40 3.16 12.63 17.74
C THR A 40 3.20 11.94 19.11
N ASP A 41 2.47 12.48 20.11
CA ASP A 41 2.36 11.88 21.44
C ASP A 41 1.75 10.45 21.38
N ALA A 42 0.69 10.26 20.58
CA ALA A 42 0.08 8.94 20.42
C ALA A 42 1.03 7.94 19.73
N ILE A 43 1.78 8.37 18.72
CA ILE A 43 2.82 7.56 18.07
C ILE A 43 3.92 7.21 19.07
N GLN A 44 4.45 8.20 19.80
CA GLN A 44 5.50 7.98 20.79
C GLN A 44 5.09 6.95 21.83
N LYS A 45 3.89 7.07 22.40
CA LYS A 45 3.38 6.13 23.41
C LYS A 45 3.18 4.71 22.87
N SER A 46 2.74 4.58 21.59
CA SER A 46 2.64 3.26 20.98
C SER A 46 4.02 2.64 20.70
N LEU A 47 5.01 3.46 20.34
CA LEU A 47 6.41 3.05 20.18
C LEU A 47 7.03 2.62 21.48
N ASP A 48 6.84 3.40 22.56
CA ASP A 48 7.39 3.11 23.88
C ASP A 48 6.85 1.76 24.41
N GLN A 49 5.55 1.49 24.19
CA GLN A 49 4.96 0.20 24.56
C GLN A 49 5.56 -0.96 23.74
N ALA A 50 5.70 -0.79 22.42
CA ALA A 50 6.32 -1.82 21.57
C ALA A 50 7.80 -2.03 21.95
N GLN A 51 8.52 -0.95 22.24
CA GLN A 51 9.94 -0.98 22.61
C GLN A 51 10.16 -1.68 23.97
N ALA A 52 9.20 -1.58 24.91
CA ALA A 52 9.33 -2.16 26.27
C ALA A 52 9.55 -3.68 26.27
N SER A 53 9.03 -4.38 25.26
CA SER A 53 9.17 -5.85 25.12
C SER A 53 10.14 -6.27 24.01
N PHE A 54 10.89 -5.31 23.47
CA PHE A 54 11.83 -5.53 22.36
C PHE A 54 13.22 -5.04 22.72
N GLU A 55 14.20 -5.95 22.74
CA GLU A 55 15.59 -5.65 23.13
C GLU A 55 16.36 -4.82 22.08
N GLY A 56 15.88 -4.78 20.84
CA GLY A 56 16.45 -3.98 19.75
C GLY A 56 16.07 -2.50 19.83
N LYS A 57 16.57 -1.70 18.89
CA LYS A 57 16.18 -0.30 18.72
C LYS A 57 15.44 -0.11 17.41
N ILE A 58 14.24 0.46 17.49
CA ILE A 58 13.45 0.85 16.31
C ILE A 58 14.15 2.07 15.68
N LYS A 59 14.55 1.96 14.42
CA LYS A 59 15.21 3.05 13.66
C LYS A 59 14.26 3.62 12.62
N ASN A 60 13.60 2.75 11.88
CA ASN A 60 12.68 3.10 10.80
C ASN A 60 11.42 2.26 10.90
N VAL A 61 10.35 2.75 10.27
CA VAL A 61 9.06 2.07 10.20
C VAL A 61 8.44 2.20 8.81
N TYR A 62 7.62 1.24 8.42
CA TYR A 62 6.59 1.40 7.42
C TYR A 62 5.35 1.98 8.09
N VAL A 63 4.69 2.91 7.42
CA VAL A 63 3.51 3.61 7.97
C VAL A 63 2.27 3.24 7.16
N GLY A 64 1.26 2.69 7.85
CA GLY A 64 -0.06 2.48 7.27
C GLY A 64 -0.77 3.81 7.02
N ILE A 65 -1.40 3.93 5.87
CA ILE A 65 -2.20 5.10 5.49
C ILE A 65 -3.59 4.64 5.07
N ALA A 66 -4.59 5.29 5.65
CA ALA A 66 -6.00 5.21 5.25
C ALA A 66 -6.62 6.60 5.32
N GLY A 67 -7.78 6.76 4.71
CA GLY A 67 -8.53 8.00 4.82
C GLY A 67 -9.06 8.54 3.49
N ASN A 68 -9.91 9.55 3.58
CA ASN A 68 -10.63 10.12 2.45
C ASN A 68 -9.76 10.91 1.44
N HIS A 69 -8.47 11.06 1.72
CA HIS A 69 -7.47 11.64 0.83
C HIS A 69 -6.83 10.64 -0.13
N ILE A 70 -7.16 9.36 0.03
CA ILE A 70 -6.78 8.28 -0.89
C ILE A 70 -7.69 8.31 -2.10
N ARG A 71 -7.11 8.16 -3.28
CA ARG A 71 -7.81 8.00 -4.56
C ARG A 71 -7.20 6.84 -5.31
N SER A 72 -7.96 6.24 -6.19
CA SER A 72 -7.44 5.22 -7.08
C SER A 72 -8.05 5.33 -8.47
N LEU A 73 -7.33 4.82 -9.44
CA LEU A 73 -7.77 4.69 -10.82
C LEU A 73 -7.08 3.50 -11.47
N ASN A 74 -7.73 2.89 -12.44
CA ASN A 74 -7.11 1.90 -13.29
C ASN A 74 -6.52 2.60 -14.52
N SER A 75 -5.33 2.17 -14.89
CA SER A 75 -4.62 2.66 -16.06
C SER A 75 -4.00 1.51 -16.83
N HIS A 76 -3.56 1.79 -18.05
CA HIS A 76 -2.83 0.81 -18.85
C HIS A 76 -1.65 1.46 -19.56
N GLY A 77 -0.60 0.70 -19.74
CA GLY A 77 0.57 1.07 -20.53
C GLY A 77 0.77 0.10 -21.69
N ILE A 78 1.39 0.58 -22.76
CA ILE A 78 1.68 -0.23 -23.95
C ILE A 78 3.09 0.12 -24.42
N VAL A 79 3.92 -0.92 -24.67
CA VAL A 79 5.26 -0.77 -25.22
C VAL A 79 5.55 -1.84 -26.27
N GLY A 80 6.45 -1.56 -27.20
CA GLY A 80 7.02 -2.58 -28.07
C GLY A 80 8.06 -3.40 -27.32
N ILE A 81 8.04 -4.72 -27.50
CA ILE A 81 9.03 -5.65 -26.96
C ILE A 81 10.29 -5.59 -27.80
N LYS A 82 11.45 -5.37 -27.16
CA LYS A 82 12.74 -5.47 -27.80
C LYS A 82 13.09 -6.94 -28.00
N ASP A 83 13.79 -7.25 -29.08
CA ASP A 83 14.35 -8.57 -29.37
C ASP A 83 13.31 -9.74 -29.37
N LYS A 84 12.01 -9.41 -29.46
CA LYS A 84 10.88 -10.35 -29.53
C LYS A 84 10.72 -11.28 -28.30
N GLU A 85 11.39 -11.01 -27.21
CA GLU A 85 11.27 -11.69 -25.92
C GLU A 85 11.20 -10.63 -24.81
N VAL A 86 10.27 -10.80 -23.89
CA VAL A 86 10.05 -9.85 -22.78
C VAL A 86 11.19 -9.91 -21.80
N GLU A 87 11.90 -8.81 -21.66
CA GLU A 87 12.92 -8.60 -20.64
C GLU A 87 12.39 -7.79 -19.45
N ALA A 88 13.13 -7.79 -18.33
CA ALA A 88 12.78 -6.97 -17.15
C ALA A 88 12.67 -5.47 -17.51
N SER A 89 13.51 -5.00 -18.43
CA SER A 89 13.46 -3.61 -18.92
C SER A 89 12.18 -3.26 -19.68
N ASP A 90 11.52 -4.25 -20.31
CA ASP A 90 10.23 -4.04 -20.99
C ASP A 90 9.10 -3.94 -19.97
N ILE A 91 9.18 -4.76 -18.91
CA ILE A 91 8.23 -4.69 -17.78
C ILE A 91 8.32 -3.32 -17.10
N ASP A 92 9.52 -2.84 -16.79
CA ASP A 92 9.72 -1.51 -16.21
C ASP A 92 9.13 -0.42 -17.10
N ARG A 93 9.39 -0.46 -18.41
CA ARG A 93 8.87 0.51 -19.38
C ARG A 93 7.36 0.49 -19.50
N VAL A 94 6.73 -0.69 -19.51
CA VAL A 94 5.26 -0.77 -19.61
C VAL A 94 4.56 -0.29 -18.35
N ILE A 95 5.14 -0.55 -17.19
CA ILE A 95 4.67 0.00 -15.91
C ILE A 95 4.84 1.52 -15.85
N GLU A 96 5.99 2.05 -16.30
CA GLU A 96 6.21 3.50 -16.41
C GLU A 96 5.21 4.15 -17.38
N ALA A 97 4.96 3.52 -18.53
CA ALA A 97 3.94 3.99 -19.47
C ALA A 97 2.53 4.01 -18.85
N ALA A 98 2.18 3.00 -18.05
CA ALA A 98 0.90 2.95 -17.34
C ALA A 98 0.78 4.04 -16.26
N GLN A 99 1.90 4.53 -15.71
CA GLN A 99 1.93 5.62 -14.75
C GLN A 99 1.86 7.02 -15.39
N ALA A 100 2.01 7.13 -16.71
CA ALA A 100 2.00 8.40 -17.44
C ALA A 100 0.59 8.99 -17.58
N VAL A 101 -0.16 9.03 -16.47
CA VAL A 101 -1.50 9.62 -16.37
C VAL A 101 -1.44 10.96 -15.65
N ALA A 102 -2.37 11.85 -15.98
CA ALA A 102 -2.46 13.14 -15.31
C ALA A 102 -2.91 12.97 -13.85
N ILE A 103 -1.99 13.18 -12.92
CA ILE A 103 -2.26 13.17 -11.48
C ILE A 103 -2.29 14.64 -11.00
N PRO A 104 -3.28 15.05 -10.18
CA PRO A 104 -3.30 16.38 -9.60
C PRO A 104 -1.99 16.71 -8.88
N SER A 105 -1.52 17.95 -8.98
CA SER A 105 -0.21 18.38 -8.43
C SER A 105 -0.13 18.30 -6.90
N ASP A 106 -1.27 18.28 -6.22
CA ASP A 106 -1.39 18.10 -4.78
C ASP A 106 -1.40 16.62 -4.34
N GLN A 107 -1.34 15.69 -5.30
CA GLN A 107 -1.30 14.24 -5.05
C GLN A 107 0.01 13.61 -5.55
N ARG A 108 0.31 12.45 -5.02
CA ARG A 108 1.39 11.57 -5.49
C ARG A 108 0.95 10.12 -5.54
N VAL A 109 1.59 9.34 -6.37
CA VAL A 109 1.41 7.88 -6.41
C VAL A 109 1.92 7.28 -5.11
N LEU A 110 1.07 6.48 -4.48
CA LEU A 110 1.39 5.68 -3.30
C LEU A 110 1.76 4.25 -3.69
N HIS A 111 0.94 3.63 -4.54
CA HIS A 111 1.17 2.29 -5.07
C HIS A 111 0.86 2.23 -6.56
N VAL A 112 1.63 1.38 -7.25
CA VAL A 112 1.38 0.91 -8.61
C VAL A 112 1.24 -0.60 -8.52
N LEU A 113 0.05 -1.11 -8.74
CA LEU A 113 -0.29 -2.51 -8.53
C LEU A 113 -0.67 -3.14 -9.87
N PRO A 114 0.25 -3.89 -10.51
CA PRO A 114 -0.06 -4.61 -11.74
C PRO A 114 -1.22 -5.58 -11.52
N GLN A 115 -2.16 -5.59 -12.46
CA GLN A 115 -3.32 -6.48 -12.45
C GLN A 115 -3.07 -7.67 -13.36
N GLU A 116 -2.68 -7.38 -14.60
CA GLU A 116 -2.35 -8.37 -15.61
C GLU A 116 -1.43 -7.76 -16.67
N TYR A 117 -0.84 -8.64 -17.45
CA TYR A 117 -0.12 -8.29 -18.66
C TYR A 117 -0.81 -8.92 -19.88
N VAL A 118 -0.67 -8.24 -21.02
CA VAL A 118 -1.15 -8.73 -22.33
C VAL A 118 0.01 -8.73 -23.29
N ILE A 119 0.27 -9.85 -23.94
CA ILE A 119 1.29 -9.96 -25.00
C ILE A 119 0.57 -10.23 -26.31
N ASP A 120 0.70 -9.30 -27.25
CA ASP A 120 0.00 -9.28 -28.54
C ASP A 120 -1.53 -9.36 -28.35
N ASN A 121 -2.12 -10.56 -28.39
CA ASN A 121 -3.55 -10.78 -28.17
C ASN A 121 -3.83 -11.79 -27.02
N GLN A 122 -2.79 -12.17 -26.27
CA GLN A 122 -2.93 -13.08 -25.13
C GLN A 122 -3.01 -12.25 -23.84
N ASP A 123 -4.14 -12.28 -23.19
CA ASP A 123 -4.43 -11.63 -21.91
C ASP A 123 -4.17 -12.53 -20.69
N SER A 124 -4.49 -12.03 -19.50
CA SER A 124 -4.44 -12.77 -18.23
C SER A 124 -3.05 -13.31 -17.87
N ILE A 125 -1.98 -12.70 -18.40
CA ILE A 125 -0.60 -13.07 -18.08
C ILE A 125 -0.19 -12.38 -16.78
N ARG A 126 0.38 -13.15 -15.85
CA ARG A 126 0.90 -12.62 -14.57
C ARG A 126 2.41 -12.44 -14.59
N GLU A 127 3.12 -13.35 -15.20
CA GLU A 127 4.58 -13.36 -15.30
C GLU A 127 4.99 -13.31 -16.77
N PRO A 128 5.13 -12.13 -17.36
CA PRO A 128 5.44 -11.98 -18.78
C PRO A 128 6.91 -12.22 -19.12
N LEU A 129 7.81 -12.23 -18.13
CA LEU A 129 9.26 -12.34 -18.33
C LEU A 129 9.63 -13.60 -19.12
N GLY A 130 10.42 -13.46 -20.19
CA GLY A 130 10.87 -14.54 -21.06
C GLY A 130 9.82 -14.99 -22.08
N MET A 131 8.62 -14.42 -22.10
CA MET A 131 7.61 -14.73 -23.11
C MET A 131 7.93 -14.02 -24.44
N SER A 132 7.64 -14.72 -25.56
CA SER A 132 7.86 -14.17 -26.90
C SER A 132 6.65 -13.33 -27.34
N GLY A 133 6.92 -12.19 -28.00
CA GLY A 133 5.91 -11.30 -28.54
C GLY A 133 6.50 -10.03 -29.14
N VAL A 134 5.63 -9.17 -29.62
CA VAL A 134 6.00 -7.88 -30.26
C VAL A 134 5.52 -6.69 -29.44
N ARG A 135 4.39 -6.85 -28.75
CA ARG A 135 3.72 -5.81 -27.97
C ARG A 135 3.42 -6.33 -26.57
N LEU A 136 3.86 -5.57 -25.56
CA LEU A 136 3.53 -5.77 -24.15
C LEU A 136 2.60 -4.67 -23.68
N GLU A 137 1.49 -5.05 -23.04
CA GLU A 137 0.59 -4.15 -22.33
C GLU A 137 0.57 -4.55 -20.85
N SER A 138 0.34 -3.59 -19.96
CA SER A 138 0.08 -3.85 -18.54
C SER A 138 -1.12 -3.04 -18.09
N HIS A 139 -2.07 -3.70 -17.46
CA HIS A 139 -3.15 -3.06 -16.72
C HIS A 139 -2.69 -2.90 -15.27
N VAL A 140 -2.87 -1.70 -14.72
CA VAL A 140 -2.42 -1.40 -13.36
C VAL A 140 -3.50 -0.68 -12.56
N HIS A 141 -3.56 -0.97 -11.28
CA HIS A 141 -4.31 -0.18 -10.31
C HIS A 141 -3.37 0.83 -9.66
N LEU A 142 -3.60 2.11 -9.89
CA LEU A 142 -2.83 3.20 -9.30
C LEU A 142 -3.55 3.72 -8.06
N VAL A 143 -2.85 3.76 -6.95
CA VAL A 143 -3.33 4.39 -5.71
C VAL A 143 -2.55 5.68 -5.50
N THR A 144 -3.27 6.78 -5.31
CA THR A 144 -2.69 8.09 -5.03
C THR A 144 -3.16 8.62 -3.68
N CYS A 145 -2.41 9.53 -3.11
CA CYS A 145 -2.76 10.19 -1.85
C CYS A 145 -2.32 11.66 -1.84
N ALA A 146 -2.97 12.46 -1.03
CA ALA A 146 -2.62 13.87 -0.89
C ALA A 146 -1.22 14.06 -0.28
N ASN A 147 -0.39 14.90 -0.91
CA ASN A 147 0.98 15.17 -0.47
C ASN A 147 1.04 15.67 0.98
N ASN A 148 0.14 16.59 1.36
CA ASN A 148 0.09 17.14 2.71
C ASN A 148 -0.26 16.10 3.78
N ALA A 149 -1.10 15.11 3.46
CA ALA A 149 -1.45 14.05 4.40
C ALA A 149 -0.22 13.21 4.75
N ILE A 150 0.54 12.78 3.73
CA ILE A 150 1.80 12.04 3.92
C ILE A 150 2.82 12.87 4.68
N GLN A 151 3.05 14.11 4.28
CA GLN A 151 4.03 14.99 4.93
C GLN A 151 3.71 15.21 6.41
N ASN A 152 2.43 15.34 6.78
CA ASN A 152 2.04 15.51 8.18
C ASN A 152 2.29 14.24 9.00
N ILE A 153 1.96 13.05 8.48
CA ILE A 153 2.25 11.79 9.16
C ILE A 153 3.76 11.58 9.29
N GLU A 154 4.51 11.77 8.21
CA GLU A 154 5.97 11.66 8.20
C GLU A 154 6.63 12.59 9.23
N LYS A 155 6.13 13.83 9.33
CA LYS A 155 6.58 14.80 10.33
C LYS A 155 6.32 14.32 11.76
N CYS A 156 5.16 13.72 12.02
CA CYS A 156 4.84 13.16 13.34
C CYS A 156 5.80 12.02 13.71
N VAL A 157 6.06 11.08 12.77
CA VAL A 157 6.97 9.95 12.97
C VAL A 157 8.41 10.43 13.19
N LYS A 158 8.90 11.35 12.36
CA LYS A 158 10.24 11.92 12.50
C LYS A 158 10.45 12.67 13.82
N ARG A 159 9.40 13.29 14.36
CA ARG A 159 9.47 13.92 15.70
C ARG A 159 9.66 12.92 16.83
N CYS A 160 9.29 11.66 16.63
CA CYS A 160 9.58 10.57 17.55
C CYS A 160 11.02 10.01 17.40
N GLY A 161 11.86 10.63 16.57
CA GLY A 161 13.26 10.24 16.39
C GLY A 161 13.47 9.01 15.52
N ILE A 162 12.47 8.59 14.74
CA ILE A 162 12.53 7.44 13.83
C ILE A 162 12.29 7.86 12.39
N GLY A 163 12.88 7.10 11.44
CA GLY A 163 12.70 7.29 10.01
C GLY A 163 11.47 6.57 9.46
N VAL A 164 11.07 6.95 8.26
CA VAL A 164 10.00 6.29 7.49
C VAL A 164 10.63 5.66 6.25
N ASP A 165 10.55 4.34 6.13
CA ASP A 165 11.04 3.59 4.96
C ASP A 165 10.02 3.57 3.82
N GLY A 166 8.73 3.67 4.15
CA GLY A 166 7.68 3.71 3.17
C GLY A 166 6.29 3.86 3.77
N PHE A 167 5.32 4.09 2.88
CA PHE A 167 3.91 4.20 3.22
C PHE A 167 3.15 3.08 2.53
N VAL A 168 2.22 2.46 3.24
CA VAL A 168 1.43 1.33 2.75
C VAL A 168 -0.06 1.62 2.95
N LEU A 169 -0.86 1.37 1.94
CA LEU A 169 -2.31 1.43 2.03
C LEU A 169 -2.81 0.38 3.02
N GLU A 170 -3.59 0.78 4.05
CA GLU A 170 -3.97 -0.11 5.14
C GLU A 170 -4.76 -1.34 4.67
N GLN A 171 -5.75 -1.18 3.77
CA GLN A 171 -6.51 -2.31 3.24
C GLN A 171 -5.65 -3.26 2.39
N LEU A 172 -4.59 -2.77 1.74
CA LEU A 172 -3.63 -3.63 1.06
C LEU A 172 -2.81 -4.45 2.08
N ALA A 173 -2.34 -3.82 3.15
CA ALA A 173 -1.64 -4.51 4.24
C ALA A 173 -2.53 -5.55 4.92
N SER A 174 -3.79 -5.19 5.23
CA SER A 174 -4.77 -6.11 5.82
C SER A 174 -5.03 -7.33 4.93
N SER A 175 -5.07 -7.14 3.61
CA SER A 175 -5.32 -8.23 2.67
C SER A 175 -4.27 -9.34 2.71
N TYR A 176 -3.01 -9.00 2.98
CA TYR A 176 -1.94 -9.99 3.11
C TYR A 176 -2.05 -10.86 4.36
N SER A 177 -2.74 -10.38 5.40
CA SER A 177 -2.90 -11.14 6.65
C SER A 177 -4.21 -11.90 6.77
N VAL A 178 -5.26 -11.51 6.03
CA VAL A 178 -6.61 -12.08 6.21
C VAL A 178 -7.17 -12.78 4.98
N LEU A 179 -6.59 -12.59 3.79
CA LEU A 179 -7.06 -13.22 2.56
C LEU A 179 -6.06 -14.27 2.07
N SER A 180 -6.58 -15.42 1.69
CA SER A 180 -5.83 -16.42 0.94
C SER A 180 -5.69 -16.04 -0.53
N GLU A 181 -4.71 -16.63 -1.23
CA GLU A 181 -4.53 -16.42 -2.67
C GLU A 181 -5.74 -16.97 -3.45
N ASP A 182 -6.35 -18.08 -3.01
CA ASP A 182 -7.56 -18.64 -3.64
C ASP A 182 -8.74 -17.67 -3.55
N GLU A 183 -8.94 -16.99 -2.42
CA GLU A 183 -9.99 -15.98 -2.27
C GLU A 183 -9.74 -14.78 -3.19
N LYS A 184 -8.52 -14.31 -3.31
CA LYS A 184 -8.16 -13.23 -4.24
C LYS A 184 -8.38 -13.65 -5.70
N GLU A 185 -8.09 -14.91 -6.02
CA GLU A 185 -8.28 -15.47 -7.36
C GLU A 185 -9.76 -15.56 -7.74
N LEU A 186 -10.59 -16.12 -6.87
CA LEU A 186 -12.02 -16.29 -7.06
C LEU A 186 -12.80 -14.97 -7.04
N GLY A 187 -12.22 -13.95 -6.47
CA GLY A 187 -12.85 -12.65 -6.28
C GLY A 187 -13.38 -12.46 -4.85
N VAL A 188 -12.89 -11.43 -4.18
CA VAL A 188 -13.25 -11.11 -2.79
C VAL A 188 -13.29 -9.61 -2.56
N CYS A 189 -14.19 -9.19 -1.71
CA CYS A 189 -14.26 -7.82 -1.20
C CYS A 189 -13.81 -7.80 0.26
N LEU A 190 -12.69 -7.15 0.53
CA LEU A 190 -12.23 -6.83 1.88
C LEU A 190 -12.88 -5.54 2.34
N VAL A 191 -13.51 -5.57 3.51
CA VAL A 191 -14.10 -4.40 4.16
C VAL A 191 -13.47 -4.24 5.54
N ASP A 192 -12.66 -3.20 5.70
CA ASP A 192 -12.01 -2.85 6.97
C ASP A 192 -12.80 -1.72 7.64
N ILE A 193 -13.50 -2.04 8.74
CA ILE A 193 -14.34 -1.08 9.47
C ILE A 193 -13.55 -0.56 10.65
N GLY A 194 -12.99 0.63 10.48
CA GLY A 194 -12.21 1.32 11.50
C GLY A 194 -13.05 2.18 12.44
N GLY A 195 -12.39 3.02 13.24
CA GLY A 195 -13.03 3.99 14.13
C GLY A 195 -13.32 5.36 13.48
N GLY A 196 -12.99 5.56 12.21
CA GLY A 196 -13.16 6.84 11.50
C GLY A 196 -13.47 6.70 10.03
N THR A 197 -13.09 5.57 9.43
CA THR A 197 -13.32 5.22 8.03
C THR A 197 -13.72 3.75 7.92
N THR A 198 -14.38 3.42 6.81
CA THR A 198 -14.52 2.06 6.31
C THR A 198 -13.76 1.99 4.98
N ASP A 199 -12.76 1.16 4.93
CA ASP A 199 -11.86 1.01 3.81
C ASP A 199 -12.20 -0.26 3.04
N ILE A 200 -12.26 -0.16 1.71
CA ILE A 200 -12.70 -1.25 0.83
C ILE A 200 -11.58 -1.57 -0.16
N ALA A 201 -11.31 -2.86 -0.35
CA ALA A 201 -10.48 -3.37 -1.43
C ALA A 201 -11.18 -4.56 -2.10
N VAL A 202 -11.28 -4.51 -3.42
CA VAL A 202 -11.84 -5.60 -4.23
C VAL A 202 -10.73 -6.27 -5.00
N PHE A 203 -10.63 -7.57 -4.84
CA PHE A 203 -9.70 -8.44 -5.57
C PHE A 203 -10.49 -9.27 -6.58
N ASN A 204 -9.90 -9.50 -7.73
CA ASN A 204 -10.40 -10.37 -8.76
C ASN A 204 -9.23 -10.93 -9.54
N SER A 205 -9.27 -12.22 -9.89
CA SER A 205 -8.16 -12.86 -10.58
C SER A 205 -6.80 -12.59 -9.92
N GLY A 206 -6.73 -12.72 -8.57
CA GLY A 206 -5.53 -12.54 -7.76
C GLY A 206 -5.02 -11.10 -7.60
N SER A 207 -5.62 -10.14 -8.29
CA SER A 207 -5.15 -8.74 -8.32
C SER A 207 -6.19 -7.79 -7.75
N ILE A 208 -5.72 -6.65 -7.22
CA ILE A 208 -6.62 -5.61 -6.73
C ILE A 208 -7.24 -4.85 -7.91
N SER A 209 -8.55 -4.80 -7.97
CA SER A 209 -9.29 -4.15 -9.06
C SER A 209 -9.92 -2.82 -8.67
N PHE A 210 -10.18 -2.64 -7.37
CA PHE A 210 -10.77 -1.42 -6.85
C PHE A 210 -10.34 -1.17 -5.40
N THR A 211 -10.10 0.08 -5.06
CA THR A 211 -9.97 0.54 -3.67
C THR A 211 -10.86 1.74 -3.42
N GLY A 212 -11.46 1.80 -2.24
CA GLY A 212 -12.33 2.91 -1.86
C GLY A 212 -12.30 3.18 -0.36
N VAL A 213 -12.69 4.39 0.01
CA VAL A 213 -12.79 4.81 1.42
C VAL A 213 -14.13 5.48 1.65
N ILE A 214 -14.87 4.98 2.62
CA ILE A 214 -16.13 5.56 3.08
C ILE A 214 -15.84 6.28 4.41
N PRO A 215 -16.11 7.59 4.53
CA PRO A 215 -15.82 8.35 5.75
C PRO A 215 -16.88 8.15 6.84
N ILE A 216 -17.31 6.91 7.02
CA ILE A 216 -18.26 6.43 8.03
C ILE A 216 -17.58 5.24 8.73
N ALA A 217 -17.72 5.17 10.04
CA ALA A 217 -17.11 4.16 10.88
C ALA A 217 -18.16 3.47 11.77
N GLY A 218 -17.74 2.37 12.40
CA GLY A 218 -18.55 1.68 13.40
C GLY A 218 -18.63 2.41 14.73
#